data_09c7536155342c779e04a8d36397789a
#
_entry.id   09c7536155342c779e04a8d36397789a
#
_cell.length_a   1.000
_cell.length_b   1.000
_cell.length_c   1.000
_cell.angle_alpha   90.00
_cell.angle_beta   90.00
_cell.angle_gamma   90.00
#
_symmetry.space_group_name_H-M   'P 1'
#
loop_
_entity.id
_entity.type
_entity.pdbx_description
1 polymer ?
#
loop_
_entity_poly.entity_id
_entity_poly.type
_entity_poly.pdbx_seq_one_letter_code
_entity_poly.pdbx_strand_id
1 'polypeptide(L)'
;MEQQVVLSFFSYDKNRFWAFTQMQRAIPQLQQQPGIQFFRTLGTGAGLGFSLWPDFSTYALLTVWESEASATAFLDNSSLIKSYLTKSASQKHFQLDTLQSHGLWGKTNPFETSQRPLEPDEKIGIITRATLRPIRLLEFWREVPAASKAIQQAKGVLWYKGIGEWPFVQQATFSLWNSLEEVKDFAYKSTHHAAIVKKTRKRNWYKEDLFARFAVRPLHLKHD
;
A
#
# COMPACT_ATOMS: atom_id res chain seq x y z
N MET A 1 -2.15 -3.85 23.69
CA MET A 1 -1.06 -3.31 22.84
C MET A 1 -1.72 -2.86 21.56
N GLU A 2 -1.26 -1.78 20.95
CA GLU A 2 -1.87 -1.22 19.76
C GLU A 2 -1.17 -1.78 18.52
N GLN A 3 -1.94 -2.20 17.53
CA GLN A 3 -1.44 -2.76 16.28
C GLN A 3 -0.62 -1.72 15.51
N GLN A 4 0.50 -2.13 14.93
CA GLN A 4 1.34 -1.26 14.11
C GLN A 4 1.43 -1.75 12.68
N VAL A 5 1.13 -0.87 11.74
CA VAL A 5 1.29 -1.14 10.30
C VAL A 5 2.53 -0.43 9.77
N VAL A 6 3.34 -1.13 9.00
CA VAL A 6 4.51 -0.56 8.31
C VAL A 6 4.42 -0.87 6.82
N LEU A 7 4.55 0.16 6.00
CA LEU A 7 4.64 0.03 4.55
C LEU A 7 5.97 0.61 4.06
N SER A 8 6.79 -0.24 3.46
CA SER A 8 8.12 0.10 2.98
C SER A 8 8.21 -0.10 1.47
N PHE A 9 8.80 0.86 0.78
CA PHE A 9 9.13 0.78 -0.65
C PHE A 9 10.64 0.77 -0.81
N PHE A 10 11.15 -0.11 -1.67
CA PHE A 10 12.55 -0.27 -1.98
C PHE A 10 12.75 -0.17 -3.49
N SER A 11 13.56 0.78 -3.94
CA SER A 11 13.86 0.98 -5.35
C SER A 11 15.29 0.51 -5.66
N TYR A 12 15.47 -0.13 -6.81
CA TYR A 12 16.71 -0.81 -7.20
C TYR A 12 17.19 -0.35 -8.58
N ASP A 13 18.38 0.23 -8.65
CA ASP A 13 19.09 0.44 -9.90
C ASP A 13 19.77 -0.85 -10.37
N LYS A 14 20.41 -1.53 -9.42
CA LYS A 14 21.00 -2.87 -9.53
C LYS A 14 20.18 -3.86 -8.70
N ASN A 15 20.53 -5.12 -8.74
CA ASN A 15 19.87 -6.17 -7.92
C ASN A 15 18.35 -6.38 -8.19
N ARG A 16 17.81 -5.94 -9.32
CA ARG A 16 16.37 -6.06 -9.65
C ARG A 16 15.90 -7.51 -9.66
N PHE A 17 16.73 -8.43 -10.19
CA PHE A 17 16.40 -9.85 -10.18
C PHE A 17 16.37 -10.42 -8.76
N TRP A 18 17.33 -10.03 -7.91
CA TRP A 18 17.29 -10.40 -6.50
C TRP A 18 16.01 -9.88 -5.84
N ALA A 19 15.66 -8.62 -6.04
CA ALA A 19 14.45 -8.02 -5.51
C ALA A 19 13.18 -8.76 -5.97
N PHE A 20 13.09 -9.11 -7.24
CA PHE A 20 12.01 -9.92 -7.78
C PHE A 20 11.90 -11.28 -7.07
N THR A 21 13.02 -11.95 -6.83
CA THR A 21 13.00 -13.26 -6.14
C THR A 21 12.52 -13.14 -4.70
N GLN A 22 12.66 -11.96 -4.04
CA GLN A 22 12.20 -11.75 -2.67
C GLN A 22 10.67 -11.77 -2.56
N MET A 23 9.94 -11.56 -3.65
CA MET A 23 8.47 -11.73 -3.66
C MET A 23 8.02 -13.09 -3.12
N GLN A 24 8.86 -14.11 -3.26
CA GLN A 24 8.60 -15.46 -2.74
C GLN A 24 9.56 -15.85 -1.61
N ARG A 25 10.84 -15.53 -1.72
CA ARG A 25 11.87 -15.98 -0.77
C ARG A 25 11.76 -15.31 0.60
N ALA A 26 11.16 -14.10 0.68
CA ALA A 26 10.95 -13.44 1.95
C ALA A 26 9.80 -14.05 2.76
N ILE A 27 8.85 -14.76 2.11
CA ILE A 27 7.64 -15.27 2.77
C ILE A 27 7.94 -16.18 3.97
N PRO A 28 8.78 -17.23 3.86
CA PRO A 28 9.07 -18.09 5.02
C PRO A 28 9.73 -17.34 6.18
N GLN A 29 10.58 -16.36 5.88
CA GLN A 29 11.23 -15.54 6.90
C GLN A 29 10.23 -14.64 7.63
N LEU A 30 9.30 -14.03 6.88
CA LEU A 30 8.25 -13.19 7.45
C LEU A 30 7.27 -14.01 8.30
N GLN A 31 6.90 -15.22 7.85
CA GLN A 31 5.99 -16.10 8.60
C GLN A 31 6.53 -16.51 9.99
N GLN A 32 7.84 -16.49 10.16
CA GLN A 32 8.50 -16.87 11.41
C GLN A 32 8.78 -15.68 12.33
N GLN A 33 8.44 -14.44 11.93
CA GLN A 33 8.72 -13.27 12.76
C GLN A 33 7.75 -13.19 13.96
N PRO A 34 8.27 -13.10 15.19
CA PRO A 34 7.42 -12.90 16.36
C PRO A 34 6.60 -11.61 16.27
N GLY A 35 5.33 -11.68 16.63
CA GLY A 35 4.42 -10.53 16.65
C GLY A 35 3.90 -10.08 15.27
N ILE A 36 4.28 -10.74 14.17
CA ILE A 36 3.69 -10.44 12.87
C ILE A 36 2.29 -11.04 12.76
N GLN A 37 1.30 -10.22 12.42
CA GLN A 37 -0.09 -10.62 12.25
C GLN A 37 -0.48 -10.78 10.79
N PHE A 38 0.11 -9.94 9.93
CA PHE A 38 -0.16 -9.99 8.50
C PHE A 38 1.02 -9.39 7.73
N PHE A 39 1.26 -9.86 6.51
CA PHE A 39 2.24 -9.25 5.61
C PHE A 39 1.89 -9.49 4.14
N ARG A 40 2.41 -8.64 3.27
CA ARG A 40 2.40 -8.83 1.82
C ARG A 40 3.70 -8.33 1.21
N THR A 41 4.29 -9.16 0.37
CA THR A 41 5.31 -8.75 -0.59
C THR A 41 4.60 -8.28 -1.85
N LEU A 42 4.92 -7.08 -2.32
CA LEU A 42 4.15 -6.39 -3.35
C LEU A 42 5.06 -5.91 -4.48
N GLY A 43 4.69 -6.23 -5.71
CA GLY A 43 5.22 -5.55 -6.88
C GLY A 43 4.63 -4.15 -7.00
N THR A 44 5.20 -3.31 -7.87
CA THR A 44 4.66 -1.97 -8.12
C THR A 44 4.33 -1.76 -9.60
N GLY A 45 3.44 -0.80 -9.89
CA GLY A 45 3.13 -0.34 -11.23
C GLY A 45 4.16 0.67 -11.72
N ALA A 46 4.38 0.74 -13.03
CA ALA A 46 5.28 1.70 -13.67
C ALA A 46 4.80 3.14 -13.46
N GLY A 47 5.75 4.07 -13.31
CA GLY A 47 5.48 5.48 -13.10
C GLY A 47 4.91 5.79 -11.72
N LEU A 48 4.34 6.99 -11.60
CA LEU A 48 3.59 7.45 -10.44
C LEU A 48 2.12 7.11 -10.69
N GLY A 49 1.55 6.13 -10.01
CA GLY A 49 0.13 5.86 -10.10
C GLY A 49 -0.23 4.45 -10.54
N PHE A 50 -1.44 4.33 -11.09
CA PHE A 50 -1.94 3.07 -11.62
C PHE A 50 -1.35 2.81 -12.99
N SER A 51 -0.71 1.69 -13.17
CA SER A 51 -0.19 1.27 -14.46
C SER A 51 -0.51 -0.19 -14.73
N LEU A 52 -0.86 -0.47 -15.98
CA LEU A 52 -0.97 -1.82 -16.47
C LEU A 52 0.41 -2.52 -16.46
N TRP A 53 1.47 -1.75 -16.68
CA TRP A 53 2.82 -2.29 -16.79
C TRP A 53 3.49 -2.36 -15.41
N PRO A 54 4.10 -3.50 -15.04
CA PRO A 54 4.89 -3.63 -13.82
C PRO A 54 6.14 -2.74 -13.84
N ASP A 55 6.54 -2.31 -12.65
CA ASP A 55 7.84 -1.69 -12.40
C ASP A 55 8.76 -2.72 -11.73
N PHE A 56 9.67 -3.30 -12.48
CA PHE A 56 10.63 -4.27 -11.95
C PHE A 56 11.80 -3.64 -11.20
N SER A 57 11.80 -2.33 -11.03
CA SER A 57 12.82 -1.62 -10.25
C SER A 57 12.35 -1.28 -8.83
N THR A 58 11.08 -1.39 -8.51
CA THR A 58 10.54 -1.00 -7.20
C THR A 58 9.61 -2.09 -6.66
N TYR A 59 9.78 -2.41 -5.38
CA TYR A 59 8.95 -3.38 -4.66
C TYR A 59 8.53 -2.79 -3.32
N ALA A 60 7.41 -3.28 -2.78
CA ALA A 60 6.94 -2.86 -1.49
C ALA A 60 6.77 -4.06 -0.54
N LEU A 61 6.94 -3.79 0.74
CA LEU A 61 6.67 -4.72 1.84
C LEU A 61 5.67 -4.06 2.79
N LEU A 62 4.50 -4.65 2.91
CA LEU A 62 3.50 -4.31 3.91
C LEU A 62 3.58 -5.32 5.05
N THR A 63 3.70 -4.84 6.28
CA THR A 63 3.69 -5.67 7.49
C THR A 63 2.77 -5.09 8.54
N VAL A 64 2.07 -5.95 9.25
CA VAL A 64 1.17 -5.62 10.35
C VAL A 64 1.61 -6.37 11.59
N TRP A 65 1.82 -5.65 12.68
CA TRP A 65 2.43 -6.14 13.90
C TRP A 65 1.48 -5.96 15.07
N GLU A 66 1.56 -6.85 16.06
CA GLU A 66 0.80 -6.77 17.30
C GLU A 66 1.13 -5.53 18.13
N SER A 67 2.32 -4.92 17.91
CA SER A 67 2.79 -3.73 18.62
C SER A 67 3.86 -2.98 17.84
N GLU A 68 4.06 -1.70 18.17
CA GLU A 68 5.16 -0.88 17.65
C GLU A 68 6.53 -1.46 18.06
N ALA A 69 6.64 -2.03 19.26
CA ALA A 69 7.87 -2.67 19.73
C ALA A 69 8.28 -3.87 18.84
N SER A 70 7.31 -4.73 18.46
CA SER A 70 7.56 -5.86 17.56
C SER A 70 7.96 -5.38 16.16
N ALA A 71 7.32 -4.33 15.64
CA ALA A 71 7.69 -3.72 14.37
C ALA A 71 9.12 -3.16 14.40
N THR A 72 9.46 -2.40 15.43
CA THR A 72 10.79 -1.80 15.61
C THR A 72 11.86 -2.87 15.74
N ALA A 73 11.62 -3.91 16.56
CA ALA A 73 12.56 -5.02 16.72
C ALA A 73 12.87 -5.71 15.37
N PHE A 74 11.84 -5.91 14.53
CA PHE A 74 12.04 -6.48 13.19
C PHE A 74 12.84 -5.53 12.29
N LEU A 75 12.51 -4.26 12.25
CA LEU A 75 13.16 -3.27 11.40
C LEU A 75 14.65 -3.09 11.75
N ASP A 76 14.98 -3.09 13.03
CA ASP A 76 16.34 -2.88 13.51
C ASP A 76 17.22 -4.16 13.41
N ASN A 77 16.64 -5.34 13.64
CA ASN A 77 17.44 -6.56 13.84
C ASN A 77 17.35 -7.56 12.68
N SER A 78 16.32 -7.47 11.81
CA SER A 78 16.11 -8.49 10.79
C SER A 78 17.18 -8.47 9.70
N SER A 79 17.80 -9.63 9.45
CA SER A 79 18.71 -9.84 8.32
C SER A 79 18.01 -9.62 6.98
N LEU A 80 16.69 -9.88 6.92
CA LEU A 80 15.88 -9.63 5.73
C LEU A 80 15.85 -8.12 5.42
N ILE A 81 15.50 -7.30 6.40
CA ILE A 81 15.45 -5.83 6.23
C ILE A 81 16.85 -5.27 5.90
N LYS A 82 17.89 -5.72 6.60
CA LYS A 82 19.28 -5.33 6.28
C LYS A 82 19.64 -5.63 4.83
N SER A 83 19.21 -6.78 4.31
CA SER A 83 19.42 -7.15 2.91
C SER A 83 18.66 -6.24 1.93
N TYR A 84 17.42 -5.86 2.25
CA TYR A 84 16.65 -4.91 1.44
C TYR A 84 17.32 -3.54 1.42
N LEU A 85 17.74 -3.02 2.58
CA LEU A 85 18.39 -1.73 2.72
C LEU A 85 19.72 -1.67 1.96
N THR A 86 20.58 -2.66 2.15
CA THR A 86 21.91 -2.73 1.51
C THR A 86 21.84 -2.84 -0.02
N LYS A 87 20.82 -3.51 -0.54
CA LYS A 87 20.71 -3.78 -2.00
C LYS A 87 19.88 -2.76 -2.75
N SER A 88 19.02 -2.00 -2.09
CA SER A 88 18.24 -0.94 -2.71
C SER A 88 19.03 0.34 -2.89
N ALA A 89 18.69 1.11 -3.93
CA ALA A 89 19.28 2.42 -4.20
C ALA A 89 18.57 3.54 -3.41
N SER A 90 17.28 3.37 -3.14
CA SER A 90 16.52 4.30 -2.31
C SER A 90 15.33 3.59 -1.63
N GLN A 91 14.89 4.17 -0.51
CA GLN A 91 13.79 3.62 0.27
C GLN A 91 12.82 4.71 0.70
N LYS A 92 11.55 4.30 0.92
CA LYS A 92 10.51 5.10 1.60
C LYS A 92 9.80 4.22 2.60
N HIS A 93 9.69 4.67 3.84
CA HIS A 93 9.05 3.92 4.91
C HIS A 93 7.94 4.77 5.53
N PHE A 94 6.81 4.14 5.79
CA PHE A 94 5.64 4.75 6.41
C PHE A 94 5.21 3.90 7.59
N GLN A 95 5.11 4.52 8.75
CA GLN A 95 4.46 3.99 9.93
C GLN A 95 3.00 4.47 9.91
N LEU A 96 2.07 3.54 9.97
CA LEU A 96 0.67 3.79 9.68
C LEU A 96 -0.18 3.39 10.88
N ASP A 97 -0.92 4.35 11.45
CA ASP A 97 -1.89 4.10 12.50
C ASP A 97 -3.29 4.07 11.86
N THR A 98 -3.98 2.95 11.96
CA THR A 98 -5.26 2.75 11.26
C THR A 98 -6.36 3.60 11.86
N LEU A 99 -6.87 4.56 11.10
CA LEU A 99 -8.01 5.40 11.49
C LEU A 99 -9.36 4.77 11.12
N GLN A 100 -9.39 4.05 10.02
CA GLN A 100 -10.58 3.39 9.50
C GLN A 100 -10.17 2.28 8.54
N SER A 101 -10.83 1.13 8.65
CA SER A 101 -10.70 0.06 7.66
C SER A 101 -12.02 -0.65 7.44
N HIS A 102 -12.30 -1.05 6.21
CA HIS A 102 -13.42 -1.93 5.87
C HIS A 102 -13.10 -2.74 4.63
N GLY A 103 -13.81 -3.86 4.48
CA GLY A 103 -13.54 -4.82 3.42
C GLY A 103 -12.54 -5.89 3.83
N LEU A 104 -11.99 -6.61 2.86
CA LEU A 104 -11.17 -7.80 3.10
C LEU A 104 -9.91 -7.79 2.23
N TRP A 105 -8.85 -8.40 2.76
CA TRP A 105 -7.61 -8.70 2.05
C TRP A 105 -7.20 -10.15 2.30
N GLY A 106 -7.55 -11.04 1.37
CA GLY A 106 -7.33 -12.46 1.54
C GLY A 106 -8.28 -13.09 2.58
N LYS A 107 -9.56 -12.73 2.53
CA LYS A 107 -10.67 -13.20 3.39
C LYS A 107 -10.71 -12.59 4.81
N THR A 108 -9.74 -11.77 5.20
CA THR A 108 -9.71 -11.09 6.51
C THR A 108 -9.50 -9.60 6.32
N ASN A 109 -9.89 -8.80 7.32
CA ASN A 109 -9.42 -7.41 7.40
C ASN A 109 -8.19 -7.41 8.31
N PRO A 110 -7.00 -7.06 7.79
CA PRO A 110 -5.78 -7.11 8.60
C PRO A 110 -5.57 -5.88 9.49
N PHE A 111 -6.39 -4.84 9.36
CA PHE A 111 -6.17 -3.56 10.01
C PHE A 111 -7.17 -3.32 11.15
N GLU A 112 -6.69 -3.26 12.37
CA GLU A 112 -7.45 -2.89 13.55
C GLU A 112 -7.40 -1.38 13.75
N THR A 113 -8.55 -0.76 14.03
CA THR A 113 -8.63 0.69 14.22
C THR A 113 -7.91 1.10 15.51
N SER A 114 -6.97 2.04 15.38
CA SER A 114 -6.28 2.67 16.49
C SER A 114 -7.23 3.53 17.31
N GLN A 115 -6.99 3.57 18.63
CA GLN A 115 -7.69 4.47 19.53
C GLN A 115 -7.04 5.86 19.62
N ARG A 116 -5.88 6.02 18.99
CA ARG A 116 -5.16 7.29 18.98
C ARG A 116 -5.93 8.35 18.17
N PRO A 117 -6.12 9.55 18.72
CA PRO A 117 -6.70 10.65 17.96
C PRO A 117 -5.77 11.07 16.80
N LEU A 118 -6.37 11.56 15.72
CA LEU A 118 -5.62 12.17 14.63
C LEU A 118 -5.16 13.57 15.04
N GLU A 119 -3.87 13.83 14.94
CA GLU A 119 -3.31 15.16 15.20
C GLU A 119 -3.54 16.10 13.98
N PRO A 120 -3.66 17.41 14.19
CA PRO A 120 -4.04 18.36 13.14
C PRO A 120 -3.14 18.35 11.89
N ASP A 121 -1.83 18.17 12.08
CA ASP A 121 -0.83 18.25 11.00
C ASP A 121 -0.39 16.89 10.45
N GLU A 122 -1.01 15.82 10.91
CA GLU A 122 -0.66 14.48 10.44
C GLU A 122 -1.10 14.25 9.00
N LYS A 123 -0.20 13.66 8.23
CA LYS A 123 -0.49 13.23 6.87
C LYS A 123 -1.40 12.01 6.87
N ILE A 124 -2.18 11.88 5.81
CA ILE A 124 -3.14 10.77 5.67
C ILE A 124 -2.65 9.81 4.61
N GLY A 125 -2.54 8.55 5.00
CA GLY A 125 -2.30 7.44 4.09
C GLY A 125 -3.62 6.76 3.71
N ILE A 126 -3.80 6.45 2.43
CA ILE A 126 -4.95 5.66 1.95
C ILE A 126 -4.43 4.43 1.24
N ILE A 127 -4.92 3.27 1.65
CA ILE A 127 -4.79 2.03 0.88
C ILE A 127 -6.17 1.67 0.32
N THR A 128 -6.22 1.49 -0.99
CA THR A 128 -7.36 0.82 -1.65
C THR A 128 -6.85 -0.44 -2.32
N ARG A 129 -7.56 -1.54 -2.16
CA ARG A 129 -7.17 -2.82 -2.73
C ARG A 129 -8.39 -3.53 -3.32
N ALA A 130 -8.20 -4.20 -4.46
CA ALA A 130 -9.24 -5.01 -5.05
C ALA A 130 -8.67 -6.27 -5.71
N THR A 131 -9.41 -7.38 -5.57
CA THR A 131 -9.28 -8.56 -6.42
C THR A 131 -10.34 -8.47 -7.51
N LEU A 132 -9.89 -8.36 -8.75
CA LEU A 132 -10.77 -8.22 -9.91
C LEU A 132 -11.39 -9.57 -10.31
N ARG A 133 -12.62 -9.52 -10.79
CA ARG A 133 -13.25 -10.67 -11.47
C ARG A 133 -12.63 -10.84 -12.85
N PRO A 134 -12.17 -12.04 -13.25
CA PRO A 134 -11.51 -12.25 -14.55
C PRO A 134 -12.30 -11.72 -15.73
N ILE A 135 -13.61 -11.91 -15.74
CA ILE A 135 -14.52 -11.43 -16.80
C ILE A 135 -14.59 -9.90 -16.90
N ARG A 136 -14.12 -9.17 -15.90
CA ARG A 136 -14.15 -7.69 -15.82
C ARG A 136 -12.79 -7.02 -16.01
N LEU A 137 -11.71 -7.79 -16.20
CA LEU A 137 -10.36 -7.25 -16.31
C LEU A 137 -10.22 -6.20 -17.41
N LEU A 138 -10.70 -6.49 -18.63
CA LEU A 138 -10.60 -5.55 -19.76
C LEU A 138 -11.39 -4.26 -19.52
N GLU A 139 -12.58 -4.39 -18.90
CA GLU A 139 -13.41 -3.22 -18.57
C GLU A 139 -12.74 -2.34 -17.52
N PHE A 140 -12.21 -2.95 -16.47
CA PHE A 140 -11.46 -2.24 -15.42
C PHE A 140 -10.23 -1.50 -16.00
N TRP A 141 -9.38 -2.20 -16.75
CA TRP A 141 -8.13 -1.62 -17.24
C TRP A 141 -8.32 -0.50 -18.24
N ARG A 142 -9.46 -0.42 -18.92
CA ARG A 142 -9.82 0.73 -19.77
C ARG A 142 -10.08 2.00 -18.97
N GLU A 143 -10.51 1.90 -17.72
CA GLU A 143 -10.79 3.05 -16.85
C GLU A 143 -9.55 3.52 -16.05
N VAL A 144 -8.54 2.70 -15.96
CA VAL A 144 -7.31 2.98 -15.17
C VAL A 144 -6.61 4.28 -15.59
N PRO A 145 -6.45 4.63 -16.87
CA PRO A 145 -5.81 5.89 -17.26
C PRO A 145 -6.54 7.12 -16.72
N ALA A 146 -7.88 7.10 -16.74
CA ALA A 146 -8.69 8.19 -16.19
C ALA A 146 -8.56 8.31 -14.67
N ALA A 147 -8.56 7.17 -13.96
CA ALA A 147 -8.34 7.13 -12.51
C ALA A 147 -6.93 7.63 -12.14
N SER A 148 -5.91 7.22 -12.89
CA SER A 148 -4.53 7.65 -12.69
C SER A 148 -4.36 9.15 -12.91
N LYS A 149 -5.00 9.70 -13.95
CA LYS A 149 -5.01 11.15 -14.22
C LYS A 149 -5.74 11.92 -13.11
N ALA A 150 -6.85 11.40 -12.61
CA ALA A 150 -7.62 12.04 -11.56
C ALA A 150 -6.79 12.22 -10.27
N ILE A 151 -6.07 11.19 -9.81
CA ILE A 151 -5.22 11.31 -8.63
C ILE A 151 -4.00 12.20 -8.87
N GLN A 152 -3.43 12.17 -10.08
CA GLN A 152 -2.30 13.04 -10.45
C GLN A 152 -2.67 14.52 -10.37
N GLN A 153 -3.92 14.87 -10.64
CA GLN A 153 -4.43 16.23 -10.61
C GLN A 153 -5.09 16.60 -9.28
N ALA A 154 -5.14 15.66 -8.33
CA ALA A 154 -5.78 15.89 -7.05
C ALA A 154 -4.97 16.89 -6.21
N LYS A 155 -5.68 17.89 -5.65
CA LYS A 155 -5.09 18.82 -4.69
C LYS A 155 -4.74 18.06 -3.41
N GLY A 156 -3.55 18.31 -2.86
CA GLY A 156 -3.10 17.76 -1.58
C GLY A 156 -2.54 16.34 -1.64
N VAL A 157 -2.53 15.66 -2.79
CA VAL A 157 -1.78 14.41 -2.91
C VAL A 157 -0.29 14.71 -2.93
N LEU A 158 0.46 14.11 -1.99
CA LEU A 158 1.90 14.29 -1.84
C LEU A 158 2.69 13.20 -2.58
N TRP A 159 2.17 11.98 -2.54
CA TRP A 159 2.79 10.84 -3.18
C TRP A 159 1.78 9.70 -3.36
N TYR A 160 1.95 8.90 -4.39
CA TYR A 160 1.12 7.72 -4.61
C TYR A 160 1.85 6.68 -5.46
N LYS A 161 1.50 5.41 -5.29
CA LYS A 161 2.07 4.29 -6.05
C LYS A 161 1.05 3.16 -6.16
N GLY A 162 0.94 2.61 -7.37
CA GLY A 162 0.25 1.34 -7.57
C GLY A 162 1.10 0.20 -7.01
N ILE A 163 0.47 -0.70 -6.28
CA ILE A 163 1.08 -1.90 -5.71
C ILE A 163 0.19 -3.12 -6.00
N GLY A 164 0.72 -4.32 -5.92
CA GLY A 164 -0.08 -5.52 -6.17
C GLY A 164 0.65 -6.81 -5.87
N GLU A 165 -0.14 -7.84 -5.54
CA GLU A 165 0.35 -9.21 -5.32
C GLU A 165 0.46 -9.97 -6.64
N TRP A 166 -0.58 -9.88 -7.46
CA TRP A 166 -0.67 -10.53 -8.76
C TRP A 166 -0.94 -9.51 -9.85
N PRO A 167 -0.07 -9.40 -10.85
CA PRO A 167 -0.28 -8.48 -11.96
C PRO A 167 -1.68 -8.66 -12.56
N PHE A 168 -2.29 -7.55 -12.93
CA PHE A 168 -3.60 -7.45 -13.57
C PHE A 168 -4.81 -7.82 -12.71
N VAL A 169 -4.70 -8.71 -11.73
CA VAL A 169 -5.82 -9.31 -10.98
C VAL A 169 -5.98 -8.75 -9.57
N GLN A 170 -4.87 -8.61 -8.84
CA GLN A 170 -4.86 -8.11 -7.47
C GLN A 170 -4.14 -6.78 -7.42
N GLN A 171 -4.92 -5.73 -7.45
CA GLN A 171 -4.45 -4.36 -7.51
C GLN A 171 -4.71 -3.64 -6.20
N ALA A 172 -3.74 -2.87 -5.79
CA ALA A 172 -3.88 -1.94 -4.69
C ALA A 172 -3.19 -0.62 -5.04
N THR A 173 -3.48 0.41 -4.27
CA THR A 173 -2.75 1.67 -4.28
C THR A 173 -2.49 2.13 -2.88
N PHE A 174 -1.35 2.75 -2.70
CA PHE A 174 -1.08 3.59 -1.56
C PHE A 174 -0.98 5.04 -2.04
N SER A 175 -1.64 5.95 -1.34
CA SER A 175 -1.54 7.39 -1.58
C SER A 175 -1.36 8.15 -0.27
N LEU A 176 -0.45 9.11 -0.28
CA LEU A 176 -0.13 10.00 0.83
C LEU A 176 -0.72 11.37 0.54
N TRP A 177 -1.45 11.92 1.51
CA TRP A 177 -2.18 13.18 1.41
C TRP A 177 -1.76 14.14 2.51
N ASN A 178 -1.88 15.42 2.19
CA ASN A 178 -1.52 16.46 3.15
C ASN A 178 -2.50 16.54 4.34
N SER A 179 -3.81 16.28 4.11
CA SER A 179 -4.82 16.31 5.15
C SER A 179 -6.02 15.40 4.86
N LEU A 180 -6.83 15.14 5.90
CA LEU A 180 -8.07 14.39 5.77
C LEU A 180 -9.12 15.14 4.94
N GLU A 181 -9.11 16.48 4.98
CA GLU A 181 -10.04 17.32 4.21
C GLU A 181 -9.80 17.13 2.71
N GLU A 182 -8.53 17.16 2.27
CA GLU A 182 -8.18 16.97 0.86
C GLU A 182 -8.52 15.56 0.35
N VAL A 183 -8.38 14.53 1.20
CA VAL A 183 -8.88 13.18 0.89
C VAL A 183 -10.38 13.19 0.66
N LYS A 184 -11.15 13.83 1.55
CA LYS A 184 -12.61 13.94 1.43
C LYS A 184 -13.01 14.72 0.18
N ASP A 185 -12.33 15.81 -0.11
CA ASP A 185 -12.56 16.62 -1.31
C ASP A 185 -12.34 15.80 -2.59
N PHE A 186 -11.25 15.05 -2.66
CA PHE A 186 -11.00 14.14 -3.77
C PHE A 186 -12.07 13.05 -3.90
N ALA A 187 -12.44 12.42 -2.79
CA ALA A 187 -13.40 11.33 -2.79
C ALA A 187 -14.81 11.76 -3.20
N TYR A 188 -15.27 12.94 -2.77
CA TYR A 188 -16.65 13.39 -2.93
C TYR A 188 -16.85 14.47 -4.00
N LYS A 189 -15.87 15.33 -4.24
CA LYS A 189 -15.97 16.44 -5.21
C LYS A 189 -15.43 16.09 -6.59
N SER A 190 -14.59 15.03 -6.71
CA SER A 190 -14.10 14.57 -8.00
C SER A 190 -15.19 13.78 -8.74
N THR A 191 -15.82 14.42 -9.71
CA THR A 191 -16.86 13.82 -10.56
C THR A 191 -16.38 12.54 -11.26
N HIS A 192 -15.13 12.52 -11.70
CA HIS A 192 -14.51 11.36 -12.33
C HIS A 192 -14.32 10.19 -11.37
N HIS A 193 -13.81 10.46 -10.17
CA HIS A 193 -13.61 9.40 -9.16
C HIS A 193 -14.95 8.82 -8.72
N ALA A 194 -15.92 9.65 -8.39
CA ALA A 194 -17.27 9.22 -8.00
C ALA A 194 -17.95 8.38 -9.11
N ALA A 195 -17.79 8.76 -10.38
CA ALA A 195 -18.32 8.00 -11.51
C ALA A 195 -17.70 6.60 -11.61
N ILE A 196 -16.38 6.48 -11.43
CA ILE A 196 -15.66 5.19 -11.46
C ILE A 196 -16.15 4.31 -10.30
N VAL A 197 -16.24 4.84 -9.08
CA VAL A 197 -16.74 4.11 -7.89
C VAL A 197 -18.16 3.61 -8.12
N LYS A 198 -19.06 4.44 -8.66
CA LYS A 198 -20.43 4.05 -9.01
C LYS A 198 -20.45 2.95 -10.06
N LYS A 199 -19.61 3.07 -11.10
CA LYS A 199 -19.49 2.07 -12.17
C LYS A 199 -18.97 0.74 -11.64
N THR A 200 -17.96 0.74 -10.78
CA THR A 200 -17.38 -0.43 -10.12
C THR A 200 -18.45 -1.23 -9.38
N ARG A 201 -19.28 -0.54 -8.56
CA ARG A 201 -20.38 -1.18 -7.81
C ARG A 201 -21.46 -1.72 -8.74
N LYS A 202 -21.92 -0.92 -9.70
CA LYS A 202 -22.97 -1.31 -10.64
C LYS A 202 -22.58 -2.51 -11.50
N ARG A 203 -21.31 -2.61 -11.91
CA ARG A 203 -20.78 -3.65 -12.79
C ARG A 203 -20.20 -4.84 -12.04
N ASN A 204 -20.14 -4.77 -10.71
CA ASN A 204 -19.60 -5.83 -9.85
C ASN A 204 -18.19 -6.29 -10.29
N TRP A 205 -17.28 -5.33 -10.43
CA TRP A 205 -15.91 -5.59 -10.92
C TRP A 205 -15.08 -6.39 -9.93
N TYR A 206 -15.32 -6.20 -8.61
CA TYR A 206 -14.50 -6.78 -7.56
C TYR A 206 -15.08 -8.09 -7.03
N LYS A 207 -14.22 -9.05 -6.81
CA LYS A 207 -14.50 -10.26 -6.03
C LYS A 207 -14.33 -9.99 -4.54
N GLU A 208 -13.34 -9.16 -4.22
CA GLU A 208 -12.97 -8.75 -2.88
C GLU A 208 -12.36 -7.36 -2.98
N ASP A 209 -12.67 -6.50 -2.03
CA ASP A 209 -12.07 -5.17 -1.93
C ASP A 209 -11.79 -4.80 -0.48
N LEU A 210 -10.87 -3.85 -0.28
CA LEU A 210 -10.53 -3.27 1.00
C LEU A 210 -10.21 -1.78 0.81
N PHE A 211 -10.68 -1.00 1.75
CA PHE A 211 -10.29 0.40 1.94
C PHE A 211 -9.73 0.56 3.36
N ALA A 212 -8.60 1.24 3.49
CA ALA A 212 -8.06 1.63 4.77
C ALA A 212 -7.49 3.04 4.73
N ARG A 213 -7.71 3.78 5.82
CA ARG A 213 -7.21 5.13 6.06
C ARG A 213 -6.32 5.11 7.30
N PHE A 214 -5.20 5.81 7.21
CA PHE A 214 -4.19 5.85 8.25
C PHE A 214 -3.77 7.28 8.55
N ALA A 215 -3.45 7.56 9.81
CA ALA A 215 -2.52 8.62 10.15
C ALA A 215 -1.10 8.13 9.83
N VAL A 216 -0.28 8.99 9.24
CA VAL A 216 1.06 8.61 8.77
C VAL A 216 2.11 9.29 9.61
N ARG A 217 2.93 8.47 10.28
CA ARG A 217 4.13 8.93 10.98
C ARG A 217 5.37 8.68 10.11
N PRO A 218 6.32 9.64 10.04
CA PRO A 218 7.61 9.39 9.40
C PRO A 218 8.34 8.25 10.11
N LEU A 219 8.88 7.32 9.35
CA LEU A 219 9.71 6.25 9.87
C LEU A 219 11.12 6.42 9.33
N HIS A 220 12.07 6.70 10.22
CA HIS A 220 13.48 6.74 9.92
C HIS A 220 14.13 5.45 10.43
N LEU A 221 14.55 4.58 9.51
CA LEU A 221 15.35 3.42 9.89
C LEU A 221 16.76 3.90 10.24
N LYS A 222 17.29 3.43 11.37
CA LYS A 222 18.68 3.68 11.73
C LYS A 222 19.57 2.93 10.75
N HIS A 223 20.35 3.67 9.99
CA HIS A 223 21.44 3.12 9.21
C HIS A 223 22.69 3.29 10.04
N ASP A 224 23.31 2.19 10.45
CA ASP A 224 24.69 2.18 10.92
C ASP A 224 25.63 2.22 9.71
#